data_bbd036a003eb94e3ee6f201904f3e91e
#
_entry.id   bbd036a003eb94e3ee6f201904f3e91e
#
_cell.length_a   1.000
_cell.length_b   1.000
_cell.length_c   1.000
_cell.angle_alpha   90.00
_cell.angle_beta   90.00
_cell.angle_gamma   90.00
#
_symmetry.space_group_name_H-M   'P 1'
#
loop_
_entity.id
_entity.type
_entity.pdbx_description
1 polymer ?
#
loop_
_entity_poly.entity_id
_entity_poly.type
_entity_poly.pdbx_seq_one_letter_code
_entity_poly.pdbx_strand_id
1 'polypeptide(L)'
;VGGLEGHYYPQLYGPHGVDVKGTIRAGEANRDLVKGIKAHAEIVGFARWGLDVIKLAKEISRALKLPLYIHFGQLWALPADGGRTVDPDAILPEVAPLLDAGDILAHPFTRHPGGFVDKTGRMHPIVAEALKMGLRTDVGYGSHFSIAMCRKVLETGFVPDTLGADMHGYNTPVPPPPGTPDEHPDEEPHPFAGATRFSLTSAMTALMACGLKLEQVVPMVTSNPARMVGMEGQIGTLEPGVGADVTVLSDERGRWKMHDNEGNEAIAQRLVRPVFCLRAGKRVDADAAILPQAEAA
;
A
#
# COMPACT_ATOMS: atom_id res chain seq x y z
N VAL A 1 -12.21 2.84 -4.68
CA VAL A 1 -13.26 2.42 -5.61
C VAL A 1 -12.65 1.67 -6.79
N GLY A 2 -13.21 0.52 -7.18
CA GLY A 2 -12.82 -0.21 -8.39
C GLY A 2 -11.58 -1.10 -8.25
N GLY A 3 -11.40 -1.80 -7.16
CA GLY A 3 -10.33 -2.77 -6.97
C GLY A 3 -10.73 -4.20 -7.27
N LEU A 4 -10.09 -5.15 -6.58
CA LEU A 4 -10.38 -6.57 -6.66
C LEU A 4 -11.86 -6.89 -6.44
N GLU A 5 -12.46 -6.23 -5.47
CA GLU A 5 -13.89 -6.35 -5.17
C GLU A 5 -14.75 -5.99 -6.39
N GLY A 6 -14.22 -5.20 -7.32
CA GLY A 6 -14.86 -4.93 -8.60
C GLY A 6 -15.02 -6.15 -9.50
N HIS A 7 -14.22 -7.21 -9.30
CA HIS A 7 -14.41 -8.49 -9.99
C HIS A 7 -15.61 -9.24 -9.42
N TYR A 8 -15.74 -9.32 -8.09
CA TYR A 8 -16.81 -10.05 -7.41
C TYR A 8 -18.14 -9.26 -7.37
N TYR A 9 -18.04 -7.93 -7.24
CA TYR A 9 -19.19 -7.04 -7.09
C TYR A 9 -19.17 -5.88 -8.10
N PRO A 10 -19.20 -6.15 -9.41
CA PRO A 10 -19.00 -5.11 -10.43
C PRO A 10 -20.07 -4.01 -10.39
N GLN A 11 -21.28 -4.32 -9.96
CA GLN A 11 -22.36 -3.32 -9.85
C GLN A 11 -22.11 -2.31 -8.72
N LEU A 12 -21.42 -2.74 -7.66
CA LEU A 12 -21.14 -1.91 -6.49
C LEU A 12 -19.86 -1.09 -6.65
N TYR A 13 -18.79 -1.70 -7.20
CA TYR A 13 -17.48 -1.10 -7.28
C TYR A 13 -17.13 -0.44 -8.62
N GLY A 14 -17.99 -0.55 -9.61
CA GLY A 14 -17.88 0.13 -10.89
C GLY A 14 -18.23 1.62 -10.81
N PRO A 15 -18.18 2.34 -11.96
CA PRO A 15 -18.51 3.77 -12.02
C PRO A 15 -19.89 4.13 -11.47
N HIS A 16 -20.86 3.22 -11.63
CA HIS A 16 -22.23 3.39 -11.13
C HIS A 16 -22.34 3.39 -9.60
N GLY A 17 -21.39 2.74 -8.90
CA GLY A 17 -21.34 2.72 -7.44
C GLY A 17 -20.64 3.94 -6.83
N VAL A 18 -20.11 4.85 -7.64
CA VAL A 18 -19.39 6.04 -7.14
C VAL A 18 -20.36 7.21 -6.95
N ASP A 19 -20.74 7.48 -5.71
CA ASP A 19 -21.48 8.71 -5.37
C ASP A 19 -20.51 9.89 -5.18
N VAL A 20 -20.19 10.59 -6.28
CA VAL A 20 -19.29 11.74 -6.28
C VAL A 20 -19.75 12.82 -5.30
N LYS A 21 -21.03 13.21 -5.37
CA LYS A 21 -21.57 14.29 -4.52
C LYS A 21 -21.62 13.89 -3.04
N GLY A 22 -22.00 12.65 -2.74
CA GLY A 22 -22.00 12.12 -1.38
C GLY A 22 -20.59 12.03 -0.79
N THR A 23 -19.62 11.58 -1.58
CA THR A 23 -18.22 11.51 -1.16
C THR A 23 -17.63 12.90 -0.91
N ILE A 24 -17.91 13.88 -1.77
CA ILE A 24 -17.48 15.27 -1.54
C ILE A 24 -18.09 15.82 -0.25
N ARG A 25 -19.40 15.68 -0.03
CA ARG A 25 -20.05 16.13 1.21
C ARG A 25 -19.43 15.46 2.46
N ALA A 26 -19.18 14.16 2.40
CA ALA A 26 -18.54 13.43 3.51
C ALA A 26 -17.11 13.93 3.78
N GLY A 27 -16.33 14.16 2.72
CA GLY A 27 -14.98 14.72 2.85
C GLY A 27 -14.96 16.14 3.41
N GLU A 28 -15.92 16.99 3.02
CA GLU A 28 -16.06 18.34 3.55
C GLU A 28 -16.47 18.35 5.03
N ALA A 29 -17.38 17.47 5.40
CA ALA A 29 -17.85 17.37 6.78
C ALA A 29 -16.80 16.79 7.75
N ASN A 30 -15.74 16.12 7.24
CA ASN A 30 -14.73 15.42 8.04
C ASN A 30 -13.31 15.82 7.61
N ARG A 31 -13.06 17.09 7.37
CA ARG A 31 -11.76 17.63 6.93
C ARG A 31 -10.60 17.34 7.88
N ASP A 32 -10.88 17.20 9.15
CA ASP A 32 -9.92 16.85 10.19
C ASP A 32 -9.42 15.40 10.04
N LEU A 33 -10.26 14.49 9.54
CA LEU A 33 -9.98 13.06 9.38
C LEU A 33 -9.56 12.68 7.95
N VAL A 34 -10.29 13.19 6.95
CA VAL A 34 -10.07 12.80 5.55
C VAL A 34 -8.86 13.53 4.98
N LYS A 35 -7.82 12.77 4.62
CA LYS A 35 -6.53 13.29 4.14
C LYS A 35 -6.22 12.93 2.67
N GLY A 36 -7.03 12.09 2.04
CA GLY A 36 -6.85 11.70 0.65
C GLY A 36 -8.05 10.92 0.12
N ILE A 37 -8.04 10.66 -1.17
CA ILE A 37 -9.01 9.82 -1.87
C ILE A 37 -8.30 8.59 -2.40
N LYS A 38 -8.90 7.41 -2.28
CA LYS A 38 -8.36 6.16 -2.81
C LYS A 38 -9.12 5.72 -4.05
N ALA A 39 -8.38 5.30 -5.08
CA ALA A 39 -8.92 4.58 -6.23
C ALA A 39 -8.00 3.46 -6.66
N HIS A 40 -8.49 2.57 -7.52
CA HIS A 40 -7.78 1.42 -8.03
C HIS A 40 -7.66 1.49 -9.55
N ALA A 41 -6.46 1.21 -10.07
CA ALA A 41 -6.15 1.04 -11.48
C ALA A 41 -5.61 -0.37 -11.76
N GLU A 42 -6.14 -1.36 -11.06
CA GLU A 42 -5.85 -2.77 -11.34
C GLU A 42 -6.39 -3.19 -12.70
N ILE A 43 -5.73 -4.17 -13.32
CA ILE A 43 -6.09 -4.67 -14.65
C ILE A 43 -7.55 -5.06 -14.74
N VAL A 44 -8.11 -5.74 -13.73
CA VAL A 44 -9.52 -6.19 -13.73
C VAL A 44 -10.48 -5.00 -13.85
N GLY A 45 -10.31 -3.97 -13.03
CA GLY A 45 -11.12 -2.77 -13.07
C GLY A 45 -10.92 -2.00 -14.37
N PHE A 46 -9.67 -1.88 -14.81
CA PHE A 46 -9.34 -1.20 -16.04
C PHE A 46 -9.89 -1.92 -17.29
N ALA A 47 -9.87 -3.25 -17.32
CA ALA A 47 -10.47 -4.05 -18.38
C ALA A 47 -11.99 -3.85 -18.50
N ARG A 48 -12.68 -3.63 -17.38
CA ARG A 48 -14.14 -3.42 -17.34
C ARG A 48 -14.54 -1.98 -17.62
N TRP A 49 -13.88 -1.00 -16.98
CA TRP A 49 -14.33 0.39 -16.93
C TRP A 49 -13.34 1.41 -17.48
N GLY A 50 -12.16 0.95 -17.95
CA GLY A 50 -11.12 1.86 -18.43
C GLY A 50 -10.76 2.89 -17.38
N LEU A 51 -10.77 4.16 -17.78
CA LEU A 51 -10.43 5.30 -16.93
C LEU A 51 -11.61 5.87 -16.12
N ASP A 52 -12.83 5.35 -16.26
CA ASP A 52 -14.02 6.03 -15.74
C ASP A 52 -14.00 6.15 -14.21
N VAL A 53 -13.62 5.07 -13.50
CA VAL A 53 -13.49 5.11 -12.04
C VAL A 53 -12.42 6.11 -11.60
N ILE A 54 -11.30 6.17 -12.31
CA ILE A 54 -10.19 7.09 -12.00
C ILE A 54 -10.60 8.54 -12.24
N LYS A 55 -11.33 8.83 -13.31
CA LYS A 55 -11.86 10.19 -13.60
C LYS A 55 -12.80 10.67 -12.49
N LEU A 56 -13.74 9.81 -12.04
CA LEU A 56 -14.66 10.14 -10.95
C LEU A 56 -13.90 10.37 -9.62
N ALA A 57 -12.93 9.51 -9.32
CA ALA A 57 -12.10 9.69 -8.13
C ALA A 57 -11.27 10.98 -8.21
N LYS A 58 -10.78 11.33 -9.41
CA LYS A 58 -10.03 12.57 -9.63
C LYS A 58 -10.91 13.81 -9.50
N GLU A 59 -12.16 13.75 -9.95
CA GLU A 59 -13.16 14.82 -9.74
C GLU A 59 -13.34 15.08 -8.23
N ILE A 60 -13.53 14.02 -7.43
CA ILE A 60 -13.66 14.13 -5.97
C ILE A 60 -12.39 14.71 -5.35
N SER A 61 -11.22 14.19 -5.72
CA SER A 61 -9.92 14.64 -5.23
C SER A 61 -9.70 16.14 -5.47
N ARG A 62 -9.98 16.62 -6.68
CA ARG A 62 -9.87 18.04 -7.06
C ARG A 62 -10.86 18.91 -6.31
N ALA A 63 -12.13 18.49 -6.18
CA ALA A 63 -13.16 19.23 -5.43
C ALA A 63 -12.77 19.41 -3.97
N LEU A 64 -12.21 18.36 -3.36
CA LEU A 64 -11.76 18.38 -1.97
C LEU A 64 -10.36 18.98 -1.79
N LYS A 65 -9.59 19.20 -2.86
CA LYS A 65 -8.17 19.60 -2.83
C LYS A 65 -7.33 18.65 -1.97
N LEU A 66 -7.56 17.34 -2.16
CA LEU A 66 -6.86 16.27 -1.48
C LEU A 66 -6.13 15.38 -2.49
N PRO A 67 -5.00 14.76 -2.13
CA PRO A 67 -4.30 13.86 -3.04
C PRO A 67 -5.16 12.63 -3.37
N LEU A 68 -4.98 12.12 -4.59
CA LEU A 68 -5.53 10.85 -5.03
C LEU A 68 -4.46 9.76 -4.88
N TYR A 69 -4.76 8.73 -4.11
CA TYR A 69 -3.91 7.55 -3.95
C TYR A 69 -4.40 6.46 -4.91
N ILE A 70 -3.56 6.06 -5.86
CA ILE A 70 -3.88 5.07 -6.88
C ILE A 70 -3.17 3.76 -6.61
N HIS A 71 -3.94 2.69 -6.48
CA HIS A 71 -3.48 1.32 -6.45
C HIS A 71 -3.18 0.84 -7.87
N PHE A 72 -1.96 0.36 -8.12
CA PHE A 72 -1.52 -0.26 -9.37
C PHE A 72 -1.16 -1.73 -9.16
N GLY A 73 -1.00 -2.44 -10.26
CA GLY A 73 -0.65 -3.85 -10.26
C GLY A 73 -1.86 -4.77 -10.08
N GLN A 74 -1.57 -6.06 -10.02
CA GLN A 74 -2.58 -7.12 -9.92
C GLN A 74 -2.07 -8.19 -8.97
N LEU A 75 -2.95 -8.74 -8.12
CA LEU A 75 -2.56 -9.78 -7.16
C LEU A 75 -2.53 -11.18 -7.77
N TRP A 76 -3.30 -11.43 -8.81
CA TRP A 76 -3.38 -12.71 -9.53
C TRP A 76 -3.76 -12.51 -11.00
N ALA A 77 -3.67 -13.59 -11.75
CA ALA A 77 -3.98 -13.57 -13.18
C ALA A 77 -5.43 -13.12 -13.43
N LEU A 78 -5.64 -12.44 -14.58
CA LEU A 78 -6.97 -12.06 -15.01
C LEU A 78 -7.83 -13.31 -15.24
N PRO A 79 -9.07 -13.33 -14.74
CA PRO A 79 -10.03 -14.36 -15.10
C PRO A 79 -10.41 -14.24 -16.60
N ALA A 80 -10.81 -15.36 -17.19
CA ALA A 80 -11.17 -15.42 -18.62
C ALA A 80 -12.33 -14.49 -19.01
N ASP A 81 -13.23 -14.18 -18.07
CA ASP A 81 -14.38 -13.29 -18.22
C ASP A 81 -14.11 -11.83 -17.77
N GLY A 82 -12.85 -11.47 -17.57
CA GLY A 82 -12.41 -10.22 -16.96
C GLY A 82 -12.69 -8.93 -17.73
N GLY A 83 -13.39 -8.97 -18.85
CA GLY A 83 -13.69 -7.83 -19.70
C GLY A 83 -12.84 -7.81 -20.98
N ARG A 84 -12.53 -6.61 -21.51
CA ARG A 84 -11.66 -6.46 -22.68
C ARG A 84 -10.22 -6.87 -22.37
N THR A 85 -9.50 -7.37 -23.35
CA THR A 85 -8.05 -7.55 -23.22
C THR A 85 -7.36 -6.19 -23.04
N VAL A 86 -6.50 -6.10 -22.05
CA VAL A 86 -5.72 -4.90 -21.74
C VAL A 86 -4.24 -5.26 -21.75
N ASP A 87 -3.42 -4.45 -22.41
CA ASP A 87 -1.97 -4.51 -22.22
C ASP A 87 -1.64 -3.90 -20.85
N PRO A 88 -1.09 -4.67 -19.89
CA PRO A 88 -0.74 -4.14 -18.58
C PRO A 88 0.17 -2.90 -18.64
N ASP A 89 1.05 -2.84 -19.64
CA ASP A 89 1.99 -1.72 -19.82
C ASP A 89 1.29 -0.44 -20.30
N ALA A 90 0.03 -0.48 -20.73
CA ALA A 90 -0.74 0.69 -21.12
C ALA A 90 -1.39 1.41 -19.92
N ILE A 91 -1.59 0.74 -18.79
CA ILE A 91 -2.37 1.28 -17.68
C ILE A 91 -1.72 2.54 -17.10
N LEU A 92 -0.47 2.48 -16.71
CA LEU A 92 0.23 3.60 -16.10
C LEU A 92 0.36 4.80 -17.08
N PRO A 93 0.71 4.62 -18.37
CA PRO A 93 0.69 5.70 -19.35
C PRO A 93 -0.68 6.35 -19.59
N GLU A 94 -1.77 5.61 -19.48
CA GLU A 94 -3.12 6.15 -19.63
C GLU A 94 -3.60 6.87 -18.36
N VAL A 95 -3.19 6.42 -17.19
CA VAL A 95 -3.60 6.99 -15.90
C VAL A 95 -2.78 8.22 -15.53
N ALA A 96 -1.46 8.19 -15.70
CA ALA A 96 -0.56 9.25 -15.26
C ALA A 96 -0.95 10.66 -15.75
N PRO A 97 -1.40 10.88 -17.00
CA PRO A 97 -1.84 12.18 -17.47
C PRO A 97 -3.08 12.77 -16.78
N LEU A 98 -3.84 11.94 -16.06
CA LEU A 98 -5.01 12.39 -15.28
C LEU A 98 -4.63 12.92 -13.90
N LEU A 99 -3.42 12.61 -13.44
CA LEU A 99 -2.98 12.87 -12.08
C LEU A 99 -2.36 14.27 -11.96
N ASP A 100 -2.44 14.82 -10.75
CA ASP A 100 -1.86 16.13 -10.41
C ASP A 100 -0.64 15.93 -9.47
N ALA A 101 0.23 16.94 -9.38
CA ALA A 101 1.32 16.94 -8.41
C ALA A 101 0.79 16.68 -7.00
N GLY A 102 1.44 15.76 -6.28
CA GLY A 102 1.02 15.32 -4.95
C GLY A 102 0.13 14.07 -4.93
N ASP A 103 -0.43 13.64 -6.07
CA ASP A 103 -1.10 12.35 -6.16
C ASP A 103 -0.08 11.20 -5.97
N ILE A 104 -0.56 10.05 -5.52
CA ILE A 104 0.28 8.97 -5.01
C ILE A 104 0.09 7.71 -5.85
N LEU A 105 1.18 7.17 -6.37
CA LEU A 105 1.25 5.89 -7.05
C LEU A 105 1.66 4.82 -6.04
N ALA A 106 0.80 3.81 -5.83
CA ALA A 106 1.07 2.72 -4.89
C ALA A 106 1.63 1.48 -5.58
N HIS A 107 2.26 0.61 -4.77
CA HIS A 107 2.75 -0.72 -5.13
C HIS A 107 3.84 -0.73 -6.22
N PRO A 108 4.93 0.05 -6.09
CA PRO A 108 6.05 0.01 -7.03
C PRO A 108 6.70 -1.37 -7.14
N PHE A 109 6.53 -2.22 -6.14
CA PHE A 109 7.12 -3.56 -6.02
C PHE A 109 6.10 -4.68 -6.22
N THR A 110 5.01 -4.40 -6.90
CA THR A 110 3.97 -5.40 -7.18
C THR A 110 4.51 -6.55 -8.04
N ARG A 111 4.11 -7.77 -7.72
CA ARG A 111 4.56 -9.01 -8.37
C ARG A 111 3.97 -9.24 -9.76
N HIS A 112 2.78 -8.70 -10.03
CA HIS A 112 2.08 -8.87 -11.29
C HIS A 112 2.15 -7.61 -12.16
N PRO A 113 1.95 -7.73 -13.49
CA PRO A 113 2.02 -6.62 -14.41
C PRO A 113 0.98 -5.53 -14.13
N GLY A 114 1.13 -4.37 -14.77
CA GLY A 114 0.29 -3.18 -14.56
C GLY A 114 0.80 -2.22 -13.48
N GLY A 115 2.03 -2.42 -13.02
CA GLY A 115 2.72 -1.57 -12.04
C GLY A 115 3.93 -0.82 -12.63
N PHE A 116 4.98 -0.67 -11.83
CA PHE A 116 6.18 0.10 -12.18
C PHE A 116 7.14 -0.65 -13.12
N VAL A 117 7.07 -1.97 -13.17
CA VAL A 117 7.91 -2.82 -14.04
C VAL A 117 7.09 -3.30 -15.22
N ASP A 118 7.61 -3.09 -16.42
CA ASP A 118 6.98 -3.50 -17.66
C ASP A 118 7.16 -5.01 -17.93
N LYS A 119 6.51 -5.52 -18.99
CA LYS A 119 6.61 -6.92 -19.41
C LYS A 119 8.02 -7.36 -19.83
N THR A 120 8.94 -6.41 -20.07
CA THR A 120 10.35 -6.72 -20.33
C THR A 120 11.18 -6.83 -19.05
N GLY A 121 10.56 -6.60 -17.90
CA GLY A 121 11.20 -6.65 -16.60
C GLY A 121 12.02 -5.39 -16.26
N ARG A 122 11.79 -4.27 -16.95
CA ARG A 122 12.44 -2.98 -16.70
C ARG A 122 11.45 -2.00 -16.08
N MET A 123 11.96 -1.03 -15.34
CA MET A 123 11.14 0.06 -14.84
C MET A 123 10.53 0.82 -16.01
N HIS A 124 9.22 1.04 -15.95
CA HIS A 124 8.46 1.68 -17.01
C HIS A 124 8.93 3.14 -17.19
N PRO A 125 9.26 3.61 -18.41
CA PRO A 125 9.79 4.96 -18.63
C PRO A 125 8.91 6.08 -18.07
N ILE A 126 7.58 5.91 -18.10
CA ILE A 126 6.62 6.91 -17.60
C ILE A 126 6.76 7.16 -16.09
N VAL A 127 7.35 6.24 -15.32
CA VAL A 127 7.58 6.45 -13.88
C VAL A 127 8.47 7.67 -13.64
N ALA A 128 9.57 7.78 -14.39
CA ALA A 128 10.48 8.91 -14.26
C ALA A 128 9.79 10.25 -14.63
N GLU A 129 8.92 10.23 -15.62
CA GLU A 129 8.13 11.40 -16.03
C GLU A 129 7.09 11.76 -14.96
N ALA A 130 6.37 10.77 -14.44
CA ALA A 130 5.40 10.95 -13.36
C ALA A 130 6.03 11.59 -12.11
N LEU A 131 7.22 11.13 -11.72
CA LEU A 131 7.95 11.71 -10.58
C LEU A 131 8.38 13.18 -10.86
N LYS A 132 8.80 13.49 -12.08
CA LYS A 132 9.11 14.87 -12.48
C LYS A 132 7.88 15.79 -12.46
N MET A 133 6.69 15.24 -12.72
CA MET A 133 5.42 15.95 -12.57
C MET A 133 5.04 16.21 -11.10
N GLY A 134 5.78 15.68 -10.14
CA GLY A 134 5.54 15.83 -8.71
C GLY A 134 4.64 14.77 -8.09
N LEU A 135 4.39 13.66 -8.79
CA LEU A 135 3.70 12.52 -8.21
C LEU A 135 4.55 11.91 -7.10
N ARG A 136 3.88 11.32 -6.12
CA ARG A 136 4.49 10.64 -4.98
C ARG A 136 4.30 9.13 -5.10
N THR A 137 5.02 8.40 -4.25
CA THR A 137 4.99 6.93 -4.29
C THR A 137 4.86 6.35 -2.90
N ASP A 138 4.07 5.28 -2.78
CA ASP A 138 3.95 4.49 -1.54
C ASP A 138 4.19 3.01 -1.82
N VAL A 139 4.92 2.35 -0.95
CA VAL A 139 5.21 0.92 -1.13
C VAL A 139 3.93 0.09 -1.09
N GLY A 140 3.01 0.37 -0.14
CA GLY A 140 1.82 -0.46 0.03
C GLY A 140 2.23 -1.93 0.13
N TYR A 141 3.01 -2.30 1.15
CA TYR A 141 3.72 -3.58 1.23
C TYR A 141 2.80 -4.78 0.96
N GLY A 142 1.91 -5.08 1.85
CA GLY A 142 0.84 -6.06 1.77
C GLY A 142 1.12 -7.32 0.96
N SER A 143 0.06 -7.83 0.35
CA SER A 143 0.10 -9.02 -0.52
C SER A 143 0.74 -8.74 -1.88
N HIS A 144 0.92 -7.47 -2.25
CA HIS A 144 1.53 -7.07 -3.51
C HIS A 144 3.04 -7.23 -3.55
N PHE A 145 3.69 -7.14 -2.41
CA PHE A 145 5.14 -7.04 -2.33
C PHE A 145 5.84 -8.29 -2.89
N SER A 146 6.75 -8.05 -3.82
CA SER A 146 7.68 -9.05 -4.36
C SER A 146 9.11 -8.63 -4.08
N ILE A 147 9.87 -9.49 -3.43
CA ILE A 147 11.31 -9.31 -3.16
C ILE A 147 12.08 -9.11 -4.47
N ALA A 148 11.73 -9.89 -5.50
CA ALA A 148 12.38 -9.81 -6.80
C ALA A 148 12.13 -8.45 -7.47
N MET A 149 10.88 -7.97 -7.47
CA MET A 149 10.53 -6.66 -8.03
C MET A 149 11.14 -5.52 -7.23
N CYS A 150 11.15 -5.61 -5.90
CA CYS A 150 11.76 -4.62 -5.02
C CYS A 150 13.24 -4.41 -5.38
N ARG A 151 14.02 -5.48 -5.46
CA ARG A 151 15.43 -5.39 -5.85
C ARG A 151 15.61 -4.75 -7.23
N LYS A 152 14.85 -5.21 -8.21
CA LYS A 152 14.88 -4.72 -9.59
C LYS A 152 14.62 -3.21 -9.69
N VAL A 153 13.63 -2.71 -8.96
CA VAL A 153 13.27 -1.30 -8.96
C VAL A 153 14.31 -0.47 -8.19
N LEU A 154 14.78 -0.96 -7.03
CA LEU A 154 15.82 -0.27 -6.26
C LEU A 154 17.16 -0.18 -7.01
N GLU A 155 17.52 -1.18 -7.83
CA GLU A 155 18.73 -1.16 -8.69
C GLU A 155 18.73 0.00 -9.70
N THR A 156 17.57 0.55 -10.05
CA THR A 156 17.46 1.75 -10.89
C THR A 156 17.82 3.05 -10.18
N GLY A 157 18.04 3.00 -8.86
CA GLY A 157 18.25 4.17 -8.00
C GLY A 157 16.95 4.80 -7.49
N PHE A 158 15.78 4.23 -7.85
CA PHE A 158 14.49 4.70 -7.34
C PHE A 158 14.32 4.30 -5.86
N VAL A 159 13.86 5.26 -5.06
CA VAL A 159 13.49 5.04 -3.65
C VAL A 159 12.08 5.59 -3.45
N PRO A 160 11.11 4.80 -2.94
CA PRO A 160 9.75 5.28 -2.68
C PRO A 160 9.72 6.39 -1.63
N ASP A 161 8.68 7.24 -1.69
CA ASP A 161 8.49 8.31 -0.71
C ASP A 161 8.03 7.74 0.65
N THR A 162 7.09 6.81 0.65
CA THR A 162 6.49 6.26 1.88
C THR A 162 6.39 4.73 1.87
N LEU A 163 6.19 4.17 3.05
CA LEU A 163 5.97 2.75 3.28
C LEU A 163 4.69 2.55 4.08
N GLY A 164 3.61 2.19 3.41
CA GLY A 164 2.42 1.62 4.01
C GLY A 164 2.55 0.11 4.19
N ALA A 165 2.01 -0.46 5.26
CA ALA A 165 2.03 -1.90 5.48
C ALA A 165 0.95 -2.66 4.70
N ASP A 166 -0.11 -1.98 4.30
CA ASP A 166 -1.27 -2.56 3.62
C ASP A 166 -1.84 -3.79 4.36
N MET A 167 -1.93 -3.67 5.70
CA MET A 167 -2.45 -4.73 6.56
C MET A 167 -3.97 -4.84 6.44
N HIS A 168 -4.46 -6.05 6.33
CA HIS A 168 -5.89 -6.36 6.35
C HIS A 168 -6.15 -7.73 7.02
N GLY A 169 -7.42 -8.02 7.35
CA GLY A 169 -7.79 -9.19 8.16
C GLY A 169 -7.35 -10.54 7.59
N TYR A 170 -7.23 -10.65 6.29
CA TYR A 170 -6.81 -11.90 5.64
C TYR A 170 -5.33 -12.24 5.86
N ASN A 171 -4.47 -11.24 5.98
CA ASN A 171 -3.05 -11.43 6.25
C ASN A 171 -2.74 -11.49 7.74
N THR A 172 -3.60 -10.94 8.58
CA THR A 172 -3.44 -10.89 10.03
C THR A 172 -4.72 -11.36 10.72
N PRO A 173 -5.09 -12.65 10.58
CA PRO A 173 -6.31 -13.16 11.19
C PRO A 173 -6.25 -13.01 12.70
N VAL A 174 -7.27 -12.35 13.25
CA VAL A 174 -7.52 -12.28 14.68
C VAL A 174 -8.60 -13.30 14.98
N PRO A 175 -8.41 -14.22 15.94
CA PRO A 175 -9.47 -15.14 16.33
C PRO A 175 -10.73 -14.36 16.70
N PRO A 176 -11.90 -14.75 16.18
CA PRO A 176 -13.14 -14.10 16.55
C PRO A 176 -13.41 -14.27 18.05
N PRO A 177 -14.18 -13.37 18.67
CA PRO A 177 -14.62 -13.54 20.04
C PRO A 177 -15.29 -14.91 20.25
N PRO A 178 -15.11 -15.55 21.40
CA PRO A 178 -15.79 -16.82 21.70
C PRO A 178 -17.30 -16.72 21.48
N GLY A 179 -17.87 -17.71 20.77
CA GLY A 179 -19.29 -17.76 20.46
C GLY A 179 -19.73 -16.96 19.22
N THR A 180 -18.76 -16.36 18.45
CA THR A 180 -19.06 -15.79 17.14
C THR A 180 -19.45 -16.93 16.19
N PRO A 181 -20.64 -16.90 15.55
CA PRO A 181 -20.99 -17.90 14.54
C PRO A 181 -20.02 -17.84 13.35
N ASP A 182 -19.69 -18.99 12.80
CA ASP A 182 -19.07 -19.05 11.48
C ASP A 182 -20.18 -18.77 10.44
N GLU A 183 -20.15 -17.58 9.88
CA GLU A 183 -21.18 -17.13 8.94
C GLU A 183 -21.03 -17.77 7.55
N HIS A 184 -19.84 -18.34 7.26
CA HIS A 184 -19.50 -18.88 5.94
C HIS A 184 -18.67 -20.19 6.02
N PRO A 185 -19.17 -21.22 6.70
CA PRO A 185 -18.41 -22.45 6.97
C PRO A 185 -18.07 -23.26 5.71
N ASP A 186 -18.81 -23.05 4.62
CA ASP A 186 -18.69 -23.80 3.36
C ASP A 186 -18.07 -22.98 2.21
N GLU A 187 -17.60 -21.74 2.48
CA GLU A 187 -16.95 -20.94 1.45
C GLU A 187 -15.51 -21.37 1.21
N GLU A 188 -15.09 -21.30 -0.06
CA GLU A 188 -13.67 -21.48 -0.39
C GLU A 188 -12.82 -20.47 0.39
N PRO A 189 -11.61 -20.86 0.85
CA PRO A 189 -10.72 -19.94 1.54
C PRO A 189 -10.51 -18.68 0.71
N HIS A 190 -10.64 -17.51 1.37
CA HIS A 190 -10.40 -16.24 0.70
C HIS A 190 -9.00 -16.25 0.03
N PRO A 191 -8.83 -15.64 -1.18
CA PRO A 191 -7.56 -15.64 -1.90
C PRO A 191 -6.34 -15.17 -1.09
N PHE A 192 -6.55 -14.41 -0.03
CA PHE A 192 -5.51 -14.02 0.92
C PHE A 192 -5.32 -14.98 2.11
N ALA A 193 -6.15 -16.03 2.21
CA ALA A 193 -5.99 -17.01 3.28
C ALA A 193 -4.63 -17.70 3.15
N GLY A 194 -3.90 -17.82 4.26
CA GLY A 194 -2.55 -18.37 4.27
C GLY A 194 -1.45 -17.46 3.76
N ALA A 195 -1.77 -16.21 3.38
CA ALA A 195 -0.75 -15.24 3.01
C ALA A 195 0.19 -14.95 4.20
N THR A 196 1.44 -14.60 3.87
CA THR A 196 2.47 -14.28 4.86
C THR A 196 2.00 -13.16 5.79
N ARG A 197 2.10 -13.39 7.10
CA ARG A 197 1.83 -12.36 8.11
C ARG A 197 2.88 -11.27 8.03
N PHE A 198 2.46 -10.03 8.14
CA PHE A 198 3.35 -8.88 8.11
C PHE A 198 2.84 -7.75 9.02
N SER A 199 3.75 -6.85 9.32
CA SER A 199 3.49 -5.60 10.05
C SER A 199 4.30 -4.49 9.42
N LEU A 200 4.11 -3.24 9.87
CA LEU A 200 4.93 -2.14 9.38
C LEU A 200 6.42 -2.37 9.66
N THR A 201 6.77 -2.91 10.82
CA THR A 201 8.17 -3.20 11.17
C THR A 201 8.76 -4.38 10.40
N SER A 202 7.97 -5.40 10.05
CA SER A 202 8.42 -6.45 9.14
C SER A 202 8.61 -5.92 7.72
N ALA A 203 7.75 -5.02 7.25
CA ALA A 203 7.92 -4.35 5.96
C ALA A 203 9.20 -3.49 5.93
N MET A 204 9.50 -2.74 7.00
CA MET A 204 10.78 -2.02 7.13
C MET A 204 11.98 -2.98 7.03
N THR A 205 11.91 -4.11 7.72
CA THR A 205 12.96 -5.15 7.69
C THR A 205 13.13 -5.73 6.27
N ALA A 206 12.03 -6.01 5.57
CA ALA A 206 12.05 -6.53 4.21
C ALA A 206 12.70 -5.53 3.22
N LEU A 207 12.39 -4.24 3.33
CA LEU A 207 13.04 -3.22 2.51
C LEU A 207 14.55 -3.14 2.77
N MET A 208 14.97 -3.27 4.03
CA MET A 208 16.40 -3.33 4.36
C MET A 208 17.06 -4.61 3.81
N ALA A 209 16.36 -5.75 3.82
CA ALA A 209 16.83 -6.99 3.19
C ALA A 209 16.94 -6.87 1.65
N CYS A 210 16.20 -5.96 1.05
CA CYS A 210 16.29 -5.63 -0.37
C CYS A 210 17.35 -4.55 -0.71
N GLY A 211 18.01 -3.96 0.29
CA GLY A 211 19.14 -3.05 0.07
C GLY A 211 19.00 -1.63 0.57
N LEU A 212 17.82 -1.22 1.07
CA LEU A 212 17.68 0.10 1.70
C LEU A 212 18.36 0.14 3.08
N LYS A 213 18.81 1.32 3.48
CA LYS A 213 19.35 1.57 4.81
C LYS A 213 18.25 2.00 5.78
N LEU A 214 18.45 1.79 7.08
CA LEU A 214 17.49 2.21 8.10
C LEU A 214 17.19 3.72 8.02
N GLU A 215 18.21 4.52 7.75
CA GLU A 215 18.13 5.98 7.60
C GLU A 215 17.25 6.42 6.41
N GLN A 216 17.06 5.55 5.43
CA GLN A 216 16.13 5.76 4.31
C GLN A 216 14.73 5.28 4.66
N VAL A 217 14.62 4.16 5.39
CA VAL A 217 13.33 3.52 5.70
C VAL A 217 12.58 4.26 6.82
N VAL A 218 13.27 4.80 7.83
CA VAL A 218 12.62 5.53 8.93
C VAL A 218 11.82 6.75 8.44
N PRO A 219 12.35 7.64 7.60
CA PRO A 219 11.56 8.73 7.03
C PRO A 219 10.32 8.27 6.26
N MET A 220 10.37 7.11 5.60
CA MET A 220 9.25 6.56 4.83
C MET A 220 8.04 6.19 5.70
N VAL A 221 8.23 6.00 7.01
CA VAL A 221 7.17 5.65 7.97
C VAL A 221 6.91 6.75 9.00
N THR A 222 7.56 7.88 8.89
CA THR A 222 7.45 9.01 9.85
C THR A 222 7.24 10.34 9.15
N SER A 223 8.30 11.08 8.86
CA SER A 223 8.24 12.45 8.34
C SER A 223 7.66 12.54 6.93
N ASN A 224 7.94 11.55 6.07
CA ASN A 224 7.44 11.59 4.69
C ASN A 224 5.91 11.42 4.61
N PRO A 225 5.27 10.40 5.27
CA PRO A 225 3.82 10.34 5.30
C PRO A 225 3.18 11.55 6.01
N ALA A 226 3.81 12.11 7.07
CA ALA A 226 3.33 13.34 7.70
C ALA A 226 3.24 14.50 6.69
N ARG A 227 4.28 14.69 5.89
CA ARG A 227 4.32 15.69 4.80
C ARG A 227 3.29 15.37 3.72
N MET A 228 3.16 14.11 3.33
CA MET A 228 2.23 13.66 2.28
C MET A 228 0.76 13.95 2.62
N VAL A 229 0.39 13.85 3.91
CA VAL A 229 -0.98 14.14 4.38
C VAL A 229 -1.15 15.56 4.94
N GLY A 230 -0.16 16.44 4.76
CA GLY A 230 -0.22 17.84 5.20
C GLY A 230 -0.19 18.03 6.73
N MET A 231 0.47 17.11 7.45
CA MET A 231 0.62 17.15 8.92
C MET A 231 2.09 17.31 9.36
N GLU A 232 2.95 17.78 8.48
CA GLU A 232 4.36 18.07 8.81
C GLU A 232 4.46 19.03 10.02
N GLY A 233 5.38 18.74 10.92
CA GLY A 233 5.52 19.51 12.17
C GLY A 233 4.47 19.21 13.24
N GLN A 234 3.46 18.37 12.96
CA GLN A 234 2.45 17.93 13.93
C GLN A 234 2.67 16.48 14.35
N ILE A 235 3.06 15.62 13.39
CA ILE A 235 3.36 14.19 13.57
C ILE A 235 4.64 13.83 12.80
N GLY A 236 5.18 12.63 13.05
CA GLY A 236 6.35 12.11 12.34
C GLY A 236 7.65 12.81 12.70
N THR A 237 7.70 13.50 13.82
CA THR A 237 8.88 14.21 14.36
C THR A 237 8.98 14.01 15.86
N LEU A 238 10.20 14.17 16.41
CA LEU A 238 10.47 14.14 17.84
C LEU A 238 10.78 15.55 18.39
N GLU A 239 10.41 16.59 17.67
CA GLU A 239 10.64 17.96 18.11
C GLU A 239 9.87 18.28 19.41
N PRO A 240 10.48 19.02 20.37
CA PRO A 240 9.78 19.43 21.57
C PRO A 240 8.56 20.31 21.24
N GLY A 241 7.44 20.04 21.93
CA GLY A 241 6.20 20.80 21.75
C GLY A 241 5.17 20.13 20.84
N VAL A 242 5.53 19.05 20.14
CA VAL A 242 4.55 18.23 19.40
C VAL A 242 3.92 17.17 20.31
N GLY A 243 2.84 16.55 19.82
CA GLY A 243 2.21 15.41 20.51
C GLY A 243 3.19 14.27 20.76
N ALA A 244 3.14 13.68 21.96
CA ALA A 244 4.04 12.59 22.35
C ALA A 244 3.58 11.24 21.74
N ASP A 245 3.66 11.13 20.40
CA ASP A 245 3.43 9.91 19.63
C ASP A 245 4.80 9.36 19.20
N VAL A 246 5.34 8.42 19.98
CA VAL A 246 6.70 7.89 19.81
C VAL A 246 6.67 6.37 19.78
N THR A 247 7.26 5.76 18.76
CA THR A 247 7.46 4.31 18.72
C THR A 247 8.92 4.00 19.05
N VAL A 248 9.11 3.11 20.03
CA VAL A 248 10.43 2.58 20.39
C VAL A 248 10.61 1.23 19.73
N LEU A 249 11.68 1.10 18.96
CA LEU A 249 12.03 -0.11 18.23
C LEU A 249 13.32 -0.70 18.80
N SER A 250 13.43 -2.03 18.87
CA SER A 250 14.72 -2.70 18.94
C SER A 250 15.33 -2.78 17.53
N ASP A 251 16.65 -2.76 17.48
CA ASP A 251 17.44 -2.91 16.27
C ASP A 251 18.43 -4.06 16.50
N GLU A 252 18.09 -5.23 16.00
CA GLU A 252 18.81 -6.46 16.25
C GLU A 252 19.71 -6.82 15.07
N ARG A 253 20.96 -7.14 15.33
CA ARG A 253 21.91 -7.67 14.33
C ARG A 253 21.86 -9.19 14.34
N GLY A 254 21.76 -9.81 13.15
CA GLY A 254 21.64 -11.26 13.00
C GLY A 254 21.29 -11.67 11.59
N ARG A 255 20.62 -12.80 11.45
CA ARG A 255 20.15 -13.32 10.17
C ARG A 255 18.72 -13.79 10.34
N TRP A 256 17.80 -13.21 9.57
CA TRP A 256 16.36 -13.56 9.58
C TRP A 256 15.86 -13.75 8.16
N LYS A 257 15.00 -14.74 7.99
CA LYS A 257 14.30 -14.95 6.73
C LYS A 257 13.12 -13.99 6.61
N MET A 258 13.05 -13.36 5.46
CA MET A 258 11.91 -12.55 5.03
C MET A 258 11.30 -13.23 3.81
N HIS A 259 9.99 -13.45 3.83
CA HIS A 259 9.25 -14.07 2.75
C HIS A 259 8.29 -13.09 2.10
N ASP A 260 8.13 -13.18 0.79
CA ASP A 260 6.99 -12.57 0.09
C ASP A 260 5.87 -13.61 -0.14
N ASN A 261 4.75 -13.16 -0.70
CA ASN A 261 3.60 -14.04 -0.95
C ASN A 261 3.78 -14.95 -2.20
N GLU A 262 4.92 -14.88 -2.88
CA GLU A 262 5.31 -15.79 -3.96
C GLU A 262 6.25 -16.90 -3.48
N GLY A 263 6.63 -16.87 -2.19
CA GLY A 263 7.58 -17.82 -1.60
C GLY A 263 9.05 -17.46 -1.86
N ASN A 264 9.34 -16.26 -2.40
CA ASN A 264 10.73 -15.81 -2.50
C ASN A 264 11.26 -15.40 -1.13
N GLU A 265 12.56 -15.64 -0.92
CA GLU A 265 13.24 -15.36 0.33
C GLU A 265 14.29 -14.24 0.19
N ALA A 266 14.43 -13.47 1.26
CA ALA A 266 15.57 -12.58 1.46
C ALA A 266 16.10 -12.74 2.88
N ILE A 267 17.41 -12.62 3.05
CA ILE A 267 18.05 -12.66 4.38
C ILE A 267 18.28 -11.23 4.85
N ALA A 268 17.57 -10.86 5.90
CA ALA A 268 17.80 -9.62 6.61
C ALA A 268 18.99 -9.78 7.57
N GLN A 269 19.94 -8.85 7.52
CA GLN A 269 21.06 -8.79 8.47
C GLN A 269 20.73 -7.91 9.69
N ARG A 270 19.56 -7.29 9.66
CA ARG A 270 19.06 -6.36 10.65
C ARG A 270 17.55 -6.51 10.76
N LEU A 271 17.05 -6.64 11.98
CA LEU A 271 15.63 -6.78 12.28
C LEU A 271 15.19 -5.64 13.18
N VAL A 272 14.13 -4.94 12.80
CA VAL A 272 13.47 -3.98 13.68
C VAL A 272 12.19 -4.58 14.25
N ARG A 273 12.02 -4.47 15.58
CA ARG A 273 10.81 -4.92 16.28
C ARG A 273 10.22 -3.79 17.11
N PRO A 274 8.91 -3.70 17.22
CA PRO A 274 8.30 -2.76 18.15
C PRO A 274 8.54 -3.26 19.59
N VAL A 275 8.92 -2.35 20.48
CA VAL A 275 9.07 -2.61 21.93
C VAL A 275 7.86 -2.05 22.65
N PHE A 276 7.56 -0.78 22.43
CA PHE A 276 6.34 -0.10 22.88
C PHE A 276 6.11 1.16 22.05
N CYS A 277 4.93 1.71 22.12
CA CYS A 277 4.68 3.07 21.64
C CYS A 277 4.09 3.95 22.72
N LEU A 278 4.30 5.26 22.57
CA LEU A 278 3.55 6.28 23.28
C LEU A 278 2.51 6.83 22.31
N ARG A 279 1.27 6.89 22.73
CA ARG A 279 0.18 7.58 22.02
C ARG A 279 -0.33 8.71 22.90
N ALA A 280 -0.11 9.95 22.50
CA ALA A 280 -0.38 11.14 23.33
C ALA A 280 0.24 11.01 24.73
N GLY A 281 1.46 10.50 24.83
CA GLY A 281 2.19 10.26 26.08
C GLY A 281 1.79 9.00 26.85
N LYS A 282 0.72 8.29 26.45
CA LYS A 282 0.30 7.04 27.09
C LYS A 282 1.01 5.85 26.46
N ARG A 283 1.66 5.03 27.29
CA ARG A 283 2.37 3.84 26.86
C ARG A 283 1.41 2.71 26.45
N VAL A 284 1.73 2.08 25.32
CA VAL A 284 1.12 0.86 24.78
C VAL A 284 2.24 -0.12 24.47
N ASP A 285 2.24 -1.30 25.10
CA ASP A 285 3.25 -2.32 24.87
C ASP A 285 2.98 -3.09 23.57
N ALA A 286 4.05 -3.60 22.94
CA ALA A 286 3.97 -4.33 21.68
C ALA A 286 3.89 -5.85 21.95
N ASP A 287 2.79 -6.28 22.58
CA ASP A 287 2.53 -7.66 22.99
C ASP A 287 1.38 -8.34 22.23
N ALA A 288 0.87 -7.72 21.18
CA ALA A 288 -0.24 -8.24 20.41
C ALA A 288 0.13 -9.55 19.70
N ALA A 289 -0.71 -10.59 19.87
CA ALA A 289 -0.51 -11.92 19.28
C ALA A 289 -0.50 -11.94 17.74
N ILE A 290 -1.01 -10.88 17.09
CA ILE A 290 -0.99 -10.74 15.63
C ILE A 290 0.38 -10.32 15.08
N LEU A 291 1.31 -9.86 15.91
CA LEU A 291 2.64 -9.46 15.44
C LEU A 291 3.37 -10.66 14.83
N PRO A 292 3.96 -10.51 13.62
CA PRO A 292 4.70 -11.59 12.99
C PRO A 292 5.91 -11.97 13.84
N GLN A 293 6.15 -13.27 13.96
CA GLN A 293 7.37 -13.79 14.57
C GLN A 293 8.48 -13.80 13.53
N ALA A 294 9.67 -13.34 13.91
CA ALA A 294 10.82 -13.40 13.02
C ALA A 294 11.41 -14.81 13.02
N GLU A 295 11.70 -15.32 11.82
CA GLU A 295 12.32 -16.61 11.61
C GLU A 295 13.83 -16.43 11.45
N ALA A 296 14.62 -17.11 12.29
CA ALA A 296 16.07 -17.14 12.15
C ALA A 296 16.48 -17.89 10.86
N ALA A 297 17.50 -17.39 10.15
CA ALA A 297 18.02 -17.97 8.91
C ALA A 297 19.24 -18.87 9.18
#